data_512c4e7939a222c9f3efccc455d7f927
#
_entry.id   512c4e7939a222c9f3efccc455d7f927
#
_cell.length_a   1.000
_cell.length_b   1.000
_cell.length_c   1.000
_cell.angle_alpha   90.00
_cell.angle_beta   90.00
_cell.angle_gamma   90.00
#
_symmetry.space_group_name_H-M   'P 1'
#
loop_
_entity.id
_entity.type
_entity.pdbx_description
1 polymer ?
#
loop_
_entity_poly.entity_id
_entity_poly.type
_entity_poly.pdbx_seq_one_letter_code
_entity_poly.pdbx_strand_id
1 'polypeptide(L)'
;MNFGHTIGHALESYFLAEGNRIFHGEAIAMGMIMESFIAFEKKMIAELELKEISTYLIQIFEKQEMPWGDSALIQLTKQDKKNKGNEILMALPEGIGKAKWDTVVSEDELEKSFDYYRSL
;
A
#
# COMPACT_ATOMS: atom_id res chain seq x y z
N MET A 1 6.97 13.37 -3.41
CA MET A 1 6.11 12.73 -2.43
C MET A 1 5.99 11.24 -2.73
N ASN A 2 6.14 10.39 -1.72
CA ASN A 2 6.23 8.93 -1.92
C ASN A 2 5.00 8.14 -1.45
N PHE A 3 3.88 8.84 -1.19
CA PHE A 3 2.66 8.17 -0.77
C PHE A 3 2.19 7.18 -1.84
N GLY A 4 1.95 5.96 -1.43
CA GLY A 4 1.56 4.87 -2.33
C GLY A 4 2.73 4.23 -3.07
N HIS A 5 3.91 4.87 -3.08
CA HIS A 5 5.02 4.42 -3.91
C HIS A 5 5.74 3.19 -3.38
N THR A 6 5.88 3.04 -2.06
CA THR A 6 6.59 1.88 -1.50
C THR A 6 5.85 0.59 -1.85
N ILE A 7 4.58 0.52 -1.50
CA ILE A 7 3.77 -0.65 -1.83
C ILE A 7 3.49 -0.70 -3.34
N GLY A 8 3.24 0.46 -3.95
CA GLY A 8 2.97 0.54 -5.39
C GLY A 8 4.10 -0.02 -6.24
N HIS A 9 5.35 0.30 -5.93
CA HIS A 9 6.50 -0.25 -6.66
C HIS A 9 6.61 -1.77 -6.47
N ALA A 10 6.35 -2.25 -5.25
CA ALA A 10 6.35 -3.68 -4.99
C ALA A 10 5.25 -4.38 -5.79
N LEU A 11 4.07 -3.77 -5.89
CA LEU A 11 2.97 -4.30 -6.68
C LEU A 11 3.30 -4.35 -8.17
N GLU A 12 3.91 -3.29 -8.70
CA GLU A 12 4.32 -3.29 -10.10
C GLU A 12 5.27 -4.45 -10.40
N SER A 13 6.27 -4.64 -9.53
CA SER A 13 7.24 -5.73 -9.67
C SER A 13 6.57 -7.09 -9.55
N TYR A 14 5.64 -7.22 -8.61
CA TYR A 14 4.90 -8.46 -8.38
C TYR A 14 4.08 -8.86 -9.62
N PHE A 15 3.29 -7.93 -10.14
CA PHE A 15 2.45 -8.20 -11.31
C PHE A 15 3.30 -8.48 -12.55
N LEU A 16 4.41 -7.78 -12.71
CA LEU A 16 5.31 -8.01 -13.82
C LEU A 16 5.90 -9.41 -13.77
N ALA A 17 6.32 -9.85 -12.57
CA ALA A 17 6.89 -11.19 -12.38
C ALA A 17 5.86 -12.30 -12.65
N GLU A 18 4.59 -12.05 -12.37
CA GLU A 18 3.51 -13.01 -12.61
C GLU A 18 3.01 -12.98 -14.06
N GLY A 19 3.59 -12.15 -14.91
CA GLY A 19 3.18 -12.04 -16.30
C GLY A 19 1.92 -11.20 -16.51
N ASN A 20 1.41 -10.58 -15.48
CA ASN A 20 0.24 -9.72 -15.53
C ASN A 20 0.66 -8.26 -15.38
N ARG A 21 0.61 -7.54 -16.48
CA ARG A 21 1.03 -6.15 -16.45
C ARG A 21 -0.05 -5.28 -15.83
N ILE A 22 0.35 -4.42 -14.91
CA ILE A 22 -0.52 -3.42 -14.30
C ILE A 22 0.02 -2.03 -14.66
N PHE A 23 -0.88 -1.08 -14.87
CA PHE A 23 -0.44 0.30 -15.11
C PHE A 23 0.10 0.91 -13.83
N HIS A 24 1.09 1.78 -13.98
CA HIS A 24 1.72 2.44 -12.83
C HIS A 24 0.68 3.13 -11.93
N GLY A 25 -0.27 3.86 -12.53
CA GLY A 25 -1.32 4.54 -11.77
C GLY A 25 -2.19 3.58 -10.96
N GLU A 26 -2.49 2.41 -11.52
CA GLU A 26 -3.26 1.39 -10.83
C GLU A 26 -2.50 0.84 -9.63
N ALA A 27 -1.20 0.57 -9.80
CA ALA A 27 -0.36 0.08 -8.72
C ALA A 27 -0.22 1.12 -7.60
N ILE A 28 -0.06 2.39 -7.96
CA ILE A 28 0.03 3.47 -6.99
C ILE A 28 -1.29 3.62 -6.23
N ALA A 29 -2.43 3.52 -6.92
CA ALA A 29 -3.74 3.59 -6.28
C ALA A 29 -3.93 2.46 -5.26
N MET A 30 -3.55 1.24 -5.61
CA MET A 30 -3.58 0.11 -4.67
C MET A 30 -2.68 0.39 -3.45
N GLY A 31 -1.48 0.89 -3.70
CA GLY A 31 -0.54 1.24 -2.64
C GLY A 31 -1.09 2.32 -1.72
N MET A 32 -1.75 3.33 -2.27
CA MET A 32 -2.36 4.40 -1.48
C MET A 32 -3.47 3.87 -0.57
N ILE A 33 -4.30 2.96 -1.07
CA ILE A 33 -5.35 2.35 -0.27
C ILE A 33 -4.76 1.54 0.88
N MET A 34 -3.75 0.72 0.59
CA MET A 34 -3.10 -0.12 1.60
C MET A 34 -2.38 0.72 2.65
N GLU A 35 -1.67 1.75 2.22
CA GLU A 35 -0.97 2.65 3.14
C GLU A 35 -1.96 3.44 3.99
N SER A 36 -3.09 3.83 3.41
CA SER A 36 -4.15 4.50 4.17
C SER A 36 -4.73 3.59 5.24
N PHE A 37 -4.92 2.32 4.93
CA PHE A 37 -5.37 1.35 5.93
C PHE A 37 -4.37 1.21 7.08
N ILE A 38 -3.08 1.14 6.76
CA ILE A 38 -2.03 1.07 7.78
C ILE A 38 -2.06 2.33 8.65
N ALA A 39 -2.21 3.50 8.03
CA ALA A 39 -2.32 4.76 8.76
C ALA A 39 -3.55 4.77 9.69
N PHE A 40 -4.67 4.23 9.22
CA PHE A 40 -5.87 4.10 10.05
C PHE A 40 -5.60 3.19 11.27
N GLU A 41 -4.95 2.06 11.06
CA GLU A 41 -4.60 1.15 12.15
C GLU A 41 -3.67 1.80 13.17
N LYS A 42 -2.83 2.71 12.72
CA LYS A 42 -1.93 3.48 13.59
C LYS A 42 -2.59 4.73 14.17
N LYS A 43 -3.87 4.93 13.90
CA LYS A 43 -4.65 6.08 14.38
C LYS A 43 -4.15 7.43 13.83
N MET A 44 -3.57 7.40 12.65
CA MET A 44 -3.08 8.61 11.97
C MET A 44 -4.17 9.28 11.14
N ILE A 45 -5.15 8.51 10.69
CA ILE A 45 -6.33 9.04 9.99
C ILE A 45 -7.59 8.40 10.58
N ALA A 46 -8.73 9.01 10.35
CA ALA A 46 -10.02 8.50 10.81
C ALA A 46 -10.56 7.46 9.84
N GLU A 47 -11.48 6.61 10.33
CA GLU A 47 -12.12 5.60 9.51
C GLU A 47 -12.84 6.21 8.32
N LEU A 48 -13.49 7.34 8.50
CA LEU A 48 -14.20 8.03 7.42
C LEU A 48 -13.22 8.45 6.31
N GLU A 49 -12.05 8.94 6.67
CA GLU A 49 -11.02 9.29 5.70
C GLU A 49 -10.56 8.07 4.91
N LEU A 50 -10.35 6.94 5.60
CA LEU A 50 -9.98 5.70 4.94
C LEU A 50 -11.04 5.27 3.93
N LYS A 51 -12.30 5.33 4.31
CA LYS A 51 -13.41 4.94 3.42
C LYS A 51 -13.50 5.87 2.22
N GLU A 52 -13.32 7.17 2.42
CA GLU A 52 -13.36 8.14 1.34
C GLU A 52 -12.23 7.90 0.33
N ILE A 53 -11.01 7.68 0.82
CA ILE A 53 -9.86 7.39 -0.04
C ILE A 53 -10.10 6.11 -0.83
N SER A 54 -10.52 5.05 -0.14
CA SER A 54 -10.74 3.74 -0.77
C SER A 54 -11.81 3.81 -1.84
N THR A 55 -12.94 4.42 -1.53
CA THR A 55 -14.06 4.55 -2.47
C THR A 55 -13.67 5.35 -3.69
N TYR A 56 -13.01 6.49 -3.47
CA TYR A 56 -12.60 7.37 -4.56
C TYR A 56 -11.64 6.67 -5.53
N LEU A 57 -10.62 6.02 -4.98
CA LEU A 57 -9.61 5.36 -5.80
C LEU A 57 -10.15 4.14 -6.54
N ILE A 58 -11.04 3.38 -5.91
CA ILE A 58 -11.68 2.23 -6.56
C ILE A 58 -12.58 2.69 -7.72
N GLN A 59 -13.25 3.83 -7.57
CA GLN A 59 -14.08 4.39 -8.65
C GLN A 59 -13.26 4.78 -9.88
N ILE A 60 -12.04 5.30 -9.66
CA ILE A 60 -11.20 5.77 -10.77
C ILE A 60 -10.39 4.63 -11.40
N PHE A 61 -9.79 3.78 -10.60
CA PHE A 61 -8.81 2.81 -11.06
C PHE A 61 -9.33 1.37 -11.08
N GLU A 62 -10.54 1.14 -10.61
CA GLU A 62 -11.14 -0.17 -10.45
C GLU A 62 -10.31 -1.08 -9.55
N LYS A 63 -10.96 -2.05 -8.93
CA LYS A 63 -10.28 -2.98 -8.04
C LYS A 63 -9.52 -4.02 -8.86
N GLN A 64 -8.25 -4.21 -8.52
CA GLN A 64 -7.41 -5.23 -9.15
C GLN A 64 -7.44 -6.51 -8.32
N GLU A 65 -7.30 -7.64 -8.98
CA GLU A 65 -7.20 -8.91 -8.27
C GLU A 65 -5.80 -9.12 -7.73
N MET A 66 -5.72 -9.52 -6.47
CA MET A 66 -4.47 -9.94 -5.83
C MET A 66 -4.63 -11.43 -5.53
N PRO A 67 -4.21 -12.30 -6.44
CA PRO A 67 -4.54 -13.72 -6.30
C PRO A 67 -3.96 -14.36 -5.05
N TRP A 68 -2.70 -14.11 -4.75
CA TRP A 68 -2.03 -14.68 -3.57
C TRP A 68 -0.59 -14.17 -3.58
N GLY A 69 0.25 -14.72 -2.71
CA GLY A 69 1.67 -14.40 -2.74
C GLY A 69 2.04 -13.26 -1.83
N ASP A 70 1.36 -13.14 -0.69
CA ASP A 70 1.68 -12.09 0.29
C ASP A 70 3.15 -12.11 0.67
N SER A 71 3.76 -13.31 0.81
CA SER A 71 5.17 -13.43 1.12
C SER A 71 6.06 -12.80 0.06
N ALA A 72 5.74 -13.04 -1.23
CA ALA A 72 6.51 -12.46 -2.33
C ALA A 72 6.38 -10.95 -2.33
N LEU A 73 5.17 -10.44 -2.11
CA LEU A 73 4.91 -9.01 -2.08
C LEU A 73 5.62 -8.35 -0.91
N ILE A 74 5.62 -8.99 0.27
CA ILE A 74 6.33 -8.49 1.44
C ILE A 74 7.84 -8.41 1.15
N GLN A 75 8.42 -9.43 0.52
CA GLN A 75 9.84 -9.42 0.18
C GLN A 75 10.17 -8.29 -0.79
N LEU A 76 9.33 -8.05 -1.78
CA LEU A 76 9.53 -6.96 -2.72
C LEU A 76 9.44 -5.59 -2.02
N THR A 77 8.54 -5.47 -1.06
CA THR A 77 8.42 -4.24 -0.26
C THR A 77 9.69 -4.01 0.56
N LYS A 78 10.25 -5.08 1.13
CA LYS A 78 11.49 -4.99 1.92
C LYS A 78 12.71 -4.61 1.09
N GLN A 79 12.68 -4.88 -0.21
CA GLN A 79 13.79 -4.56 -1.10
C GLN A 79 13.86 -3.08 -1.49
N ASP A 80 12.88 -2.27 -1.08
CA ASP A 80 12.92 -0.84 -1.31
C ASP A 80 14.18 -0.25 -0.67
N LYS A 81 14.84 0.66 -1.37
CA LYS A 81 16.11 1.25 -0.95
C LYS A 81 16.07 1.95 0.40
N LYS A 82 14.89 2.35 0.85
CA LYS A 82 14.73 3.05 2.12
C LYS A 82 14.73 2.11 3.32
N ASN A 83 14.59 0.81 3.08
CA ASN A 83 14.50 -0.15 4.17
C ASN A 83 15.87 -0.55 4.66
N LYS A 84 16.02 -0.61 5.98
CA LYS A 84 17.26 -1.01 6.62
C LYS A 84 16.99 -2.23 7.51
N GLY A 85 17.73 -3.31 7.28
CA GLY A 85 17.54 -4.54 8.03
C GLY A 85 16.16 -5.13 7.80
N ASN A 86 15.43 -5.39 8.88
CA ASN A 86 14.10 -5.99 8.83
C ASN A 86 12.97 -4.97 8.92
N GLU A 87 13.32 -3.68 9.01
CA GLU A 87 12.31 -2.65 9.12
C GLU A 87 11.83 -2.19 7.75
N ILE A 88 10.53 -2.00 7.62
CA ILE A 88 9.92 -1.47 6.43
C ILE A 88 9.53 -0.04 6.75
N LEU A 89 10.06 0.92 5.98
CA LEU A 89 9.79 2.33 6.19
C LEU A 89 8.90 2.85 5.06
N MET A 90 7.86 3.58 5.43
CA MET A 90 6.91 4.14 4.48
C MET A 90 6.54 5.58 4.82
N ALA A 91 6.12 6.31 3.81
CA ALA A 91 5.42 7.58 4.01
C ALA A 91 3.94 7.25 4.14
N LEU A 92 3.35 7.58 5.28
CA LEU A 92 1.93 7.33 5.55
C LEU A 92 1.17 8.64 5.67
N PRO A 93 -0.11 8.67 5.25
CA PRO A 93 -0.91 9.88 5.41
C PRO A 93 -1.21 10.15 6.89
N GLU A 94 -1.14 11.40 7.28
CA GLU A 94 -1.43 11.86 8.64
C GLU A 94 -2.45 13.00 8.56
N GLY A 95 -3.68 12.64 8.20
CA GLY A 95 -4.71 13.62 7.94
C GLY A 95 -4.60 14.19 6.53
N ILE A 96 -5.48 15.14 6.21
CA ILE A 96 -5.54 15.73 4.87
C ILE A 96 -4.32 16.59 4.61
N GLY A 97 -3.63 16.30 3.51
CA GLY A 97 -2.50 17.11 3.06
C GLY A 97 -1.21 16.91 3.83
N LYS A 98 -1.16 15.95 4.75
CA LYS A 98 0.04 15.68 5.54
C LYS A 98 0.49 14.24 5.37
N ALA A 99 1.79 14.03 5.44
CA ALA A 99 2.37 12.68 5.39
C ALA A 99 3.45 12.58 6.46
N LYS A 100 3.53 11.44 7.11
CA LYS A 100 4.60 11.13 8.03
C LYS A 100 5.60 10.23 7.34
N TRP A 101 6.83 10.72 7.21
CA TRP A 101 7.91 10.03 6.51
C TRP A 101 8.56 8.98 7.40
N ASP A 102 9.13 7.97 6.76
CA ASP A 102 9.94 6.95 7.44
C ASP A 102 9.22 6.30 8.64
N THR A 103 7.92 6.03 8.47
CA THR A 103 7.15 5.34 9.50
C THR A 103 7.40 3.84 9.39
N VAL A 104 7.74 3.21 10.52
CA VAL A 104 7.99 1.77 10.57
C VAL A 104 6.70 1.01 10.43
N VAL A 105 6.68 0.05 9.51
CA VAL A 105 5.52 -0.82 9.25
C VAL A 105 5.96 -2.27 9.41
N SER A 106 5.19 -3.05 10.15
CA SER A 106 5.48 -4.47 10.34
C SER A 106 4.92 -5.31 9.20
N GLU A 107 5.43 -6.55 9.07
CA GLU A 107 4.89 -7.49 8.08
C GLU A 107 3.43 -7.80 8.35
N ASP A 108 3.04 -7.88 9.62
CA ASP A 108 1.65 -8.12 10.00
C ASP A 108 0.75 -6.98 9.54
N GLU A 109 1.20 -5.74 9.69
CA GLU A 109 0.46 -4.58 9.22
C GLU A 109 0.30 -4.61 7.70
N LEU A 110 1.34 -5.03 6.98
CA LEU A 110 1.28 -5.19 5.53
C LEU A 110 0.25 -6.25 5.13
N GLU A 111 0.28 -7.41 5.78
CA GLU A 111 -0.66 -8.49 5.46
C GLU A 111 -2.11 -8.04 5.68
N LYS A 112 -2.36 -7.34 6.78
CA LYS A 112 -3.70 -6.80 7.05
C LYS A 112 -4.13 -5.80 6.00
N SER A 113 -3.20 -5.00 5.47
CA SER A 113 -3.51 -4.04 4.42
C SER A 113 -3.88 -4.75 3.11
N PHE A 114 -3.22 -5.87 2.81
CA PHE A 114 -3.56 -6.67 1.63
C PHE A 114 -4.96 -7.25 1.77
N ASP A 115 -5.28 -7.79 2.97
CA ASP A 115 -6.60 -8.34 3.24
C ASP A 115 -7.68 -7.26 3.16
N TYR A 116 -7.40 -6.08 3.68
CA TYR A 116 -8.32 -4.96 3.58
C TYR A 116 -8.64 -4.64 2.12
N TYR A 117 -7.60 -4.54 1.30
CA TYR A 117 -7.80 -4.24 -0.12
C TYR A 117 -8.65 -5.32 -0.79
N ARG A 118 -8.37 -6.59 -0.52
CA ARG A 118 -9.14 -7.70 -1.10
C ARG A 118 -10.60 -7.68 -0.69
N SER A 119 -10.90 -7.13 0.48
CA SER A 119 -12.27 -7.08 1.01
C SER A 119 -13.13 -5.99 0.38
N LEU A 120 -12.54 -5.08 -0.37
CA LEU A 120 -13.25 -3.95 -0.96
C LEU A 120 -14.15 -4.36 -2.13
#